data_208305810eef681e8c7b513ef83e0ad1
#
_entry.id   208305810eef681e8c7b513ef83e0ad1
#
_cell.length_a   1.000
_cell.length_b   1.000
_cell.length_c   1.000
_cell.angle_alpha   90.00
_cell.angle_beta   90.00
_cell.angle_gamma   90.00
#
_symmetry.space_group_name_H-M   'P 1'
#
loop_
_entity.id
_entity.type
_entity.pdbx_description
1 polymer ?
#
loop_
_entity_poly.entity_id
_entity_poly.type
_entity_poly.pdbx_seq_one_letter_code
_entity_poly.pdbx_strand_id
1 'polypeptide(L)'
;MPQPTLTASKAGIAKATIALTGKSWSREDLADYVVVEGKTLQKSISLQTVNNFFTGNRVKRQYFVGICKALGLDWQEIKKLNTTTSPQTSLPNDNPIAELEQLNINHNNPFIPQHGKIDDPRFFFGREREIRWVFQTLNCGSSVAIIGERAIGKSSVLQAIYREAPHQLHHPRQPIYLDLKNVCDENDFYGALCHKAGIETVKGYLLERALESHRLLLLLDEVEKMTWDGFTNQVRGQLRGLAEGNNAPLRLVVAACTSLDTLFPDSQDKNMTSPFKGICIEETLKQWDEKICREFIASRLHAEWLILVAKPVTFTEAEIAGLIAESGGYPQKLMQLCYQTYARYIN
;
A
#
# COMPACT_ATOMS: atom_id res chain seq x y z
N MET A 1 -13.65 26.67 28.46
CA MET A 1 -13.52 25.20 28.42
C MET A 1 -13.24 24.78 26.98
N PRO A 2 -12.29 23.91 26.71
CA PRO A 2 -12.06 23.43 25.35
C PRO A 2 -13.31 22.72 24.82
N GLN A 3 -13.72 23.02 23.59
CA GLN A 3 -14.89 22.39 22.96
C GLN A 3 -14.61 20.89 22.72
N PRO A 4 -15.59 20.00 23.01
CA PRO A 4 -15.41 18.56 22.80
C PRO A 4 -15.13 18.26 21.32
N THR A 5 -14.14 17.40 21.07
CA THR A 5 -13.77 16.93 19.73
C THR A 5 -14.18 15.47 19.56
N LEU A 6 -14.52 15.08 18.33
CA LEU A 6 -14.85 13.70 17.93
C LEU A 6 -13.91 13.25 16.83
N THR A 7 -13.76 11.93 16.71
CA THR A 7 -12.97 11.28 15.68
C THR A 7 -13.86 10.26 14.98
N ALA A 8 -13.82 10.19 13.66
CA ALA A 8 -14.53 9.17 12.91
C ALA A 8 -13.81 7.80 13.04
N SER A 9 -14.58 6.74 13.18
CA SER A 9 -14.07 5.36 13.09
C SER A 9 -13.72 5.03 11.64
N LYS A 10 -12.88 4.00 11.43
CA LYS A 10 -12.58 3.53 10.05
C LYS A 10 -13.86 3.14 9.28
N ALA A 11 -14.77 2.43 9.93
CA ALA A 11 -16.08 2.07 9.36
C ALA A 11 -16.94 3.30 9.09
N GLY A 12 -16.93 4.29 9.98
CA GLY A 12 -17.62 5.56 9.82
C GLY A 12 -17.09 6.36 8.62
N ILE A 13 -15.78 6.39 8.41
CA ILE A 13 -15.17 7.04 7.25
C ILE A 13 -15.60 6.34 5.95
N ALA A 14 -15.62 5.01 5.91
CA ALA A 14 -16.08 4.26 4.75
C ALA A 14 -17.56 4.58 4.40
N LYS A 15 -18.46 4.56 5.40
CA LYS A 15 -19.87 4.97 5.22
C LYS A 15 -19.99 6.40 4.70
N ALA A 16 -19.20 7.32 5.25
CA ALA A 16 -19.22 8.72 4.82
C ALA A 16 -18.70 8.91 3.39
N THR A 17 -17.69 8.14 2.99
CA THR A 17 -17.16 8.17 1.61
C THR A 17 -18.22 7.68 0.61
N ILE A 18 -18.91 6.57 0.92
CA ILE A 18 -20.00 6.05 0.08
C ILE A 18 -21.14 7.10 -0.05
N ALA A 19 -21.53 7.72 1.06
CA ALA A 19 -22.58 8.73 1.07
C ALA A 19 -22.19 9.98 0.27
N LEU A 20 -20.92 10.40 0.33
CA LEU A 20 -20.37 11.51 -0.44
C LEU A 20 -20.41 11.21 -1.94
N THR A 21 -19.93 10.02 -2.34
CA THR A 21 -19.96 9.56 -3.74
C THR A 21 -21.37 9.41 -4.26
N GLY A 22 -22.29 8.88 -3.44
CA GLY A 22 -23.71 8.74 -3.80
C GLY A 22 -24.43 10.07 -4.06
N LYS A 23 -23.92 11.17 -3.50
CA LYS A 23 -24.40 12.55 -3.76
C LYS A 23 -23.65 13.23 -4.92
N SER A 24 -22.65 12.57 -5.51
CA SER A 24 -21.74 13.15 -6.52
C SER A 24 -21.03 14.42 -6.05
N TRP A 25 -20.75 14.53 -4.74
CA TRP A 25 -20.09 15.65 -4.13
C TRP A 25 -18.58 15.41 -3.98
N SER A 26 -17.80 16.47 -4.20
CA SER A 26 -16.41 16.58 -3.77
C SER A 26 -16.34 16.91 -2.28
N ARG A 27 -15.14 16.92 -1.70
CA ARG A 27 -14.94 17.38 -0.31
C ARG A 27 -15.09 18.89 -0.19
N GLU A 28 -14.82 19.64 -1.24
CA GLU A 28 -15.05 21.06 -1.39
C GLU A 28 -16.54 21.35 -1.34
N ASP A 29 -17.36 20.66 -2.13
CA ASP A 29 -18.82 20.81 -2.12
C ASP A 29 -19.40 20.53 -0.74
N LEU A 30 -18.89 19.49 -0.06
CA LEU A 30 -19.31 19.18 1.32
C LEU A 30 -18.91 20.28 2.29
N ALA A 31 -17.73 20.89 2.15
CA ALA A 31 -17.27 21.97 3.01
C ALA A 31 -18.16 23.23 2.88
N ASP A 32 -18.61 23.52 1.67
CA ASP A 32 -19.50 24.65 1.37
C ASP A 32 -20.95 24.38 1.81
N TYR A 33 -21.39 23.13 1.73
CA TYR A 33 -22.74 22.73 2.10
C TYR A 33 -22.99 22.66 3.62
N VAL A 34 -21.96 22.31 4.40
CA VAL A 34 -22.09 22.16 5.86
C VAL A 34 -22.17 23.50 6.55
N VAL A 35 -23.38 23.88 6.97
CA VAL A 35 -23.65 25.07 7.78
C VAL A 35 -23.78 24.64 9.24
N VAL A 36 -23.04 25.32 10.14
CA VAL A 36 -23.08 25.07 11.58
C VAL A 36 -23.81 26.22 12.27
N GLU A 37 -24.86 25.90 12.99
CA GLU A 37 -25.61 26.86 13.80
C GLU A 37 -24.73 27.43 14.92
N GLY A 38 -24.42 28.70 14.87
CA GLY A 38 -23.65 29.40 15.89
C GLY A 38 -23.60 30.89 15.63
N LYS A 39 -24.30 31.66 16.47
CA LYS A 39 -24.28 33.13 16.62
C LYS A 39 -23.94 33.95 15.38
N THR A 40 -24.96 34.39 14.69
CA THR A 40 -25.03 35.54 13.76
C THR A 40 -24.38 35.49 12.38
N LEU A 41 -23.77 34.40 11.90
CA LEU A 41 -23.41 34.27 10.48
C LEU A 41 -23.31 32.76 10.13
N GLN A 42 -24.05 32.34 9.10
CA GLN A 42 -23.89 31.02 8.45
C GLN A 42 -22.46 30.95 7.92
N LYS A 43 -21.62 30.13 8.53
CA LYS A 43 -20.24 29.97 8.11
C LYS A 43 -20.04 28.54 7.63
N SER A 44 -19.69 28.39 6.35
CA SER A 44 -19.19 27.13 5.80
C SER A 44 -17.99 26.62 6.61
N ILE A 45 -17.75 25.33 6.64
CA ILE A 45 -16.58 24.76 7.33
C ILE A 45 -15.38 24.77 6.38
N SER A 46 -14.16 24.78 6.93
CA SER A 46 -12.97 24.72 6.09
C SER A 46 -12.79 23.33 5.47
N LEU A 47 -12.28 23.27 4.25
CA LEU A 47 -11.87 22.04 3.58
C LEU A 47 -10.93 21.19 4.45
N GLN A 48 -10.04 21.85 5.21
CA GLN A 48 -9.17 21.17 6.18
C GLN A 48 -9.95 20.42 7.26
N THR A 49 -11.09 20.96 7.71
CA THR A 49 -11.96 20.28 8.69
C THR A 49 -12.61 19.04 8.08
N VAL A 50 -13.06 19.12 6.83
CA VAL A 50 -13.59 17.97 6.08
C VAL A 50 -12.51 16.93 5.88
N ASN A 51 -11.32 17.31 5.46
CA ASN A 51 -10.19 16.41 5.30
C ASN A 51 -9.82 15.71 6.62
N ASN A 52 -9.79 16.44 7.74
CA ASN A 52 -9.56 15.85 9.07
C ASN A 52 -10.62 14.80 9.43
N PHE A 53 -11.88 15.02 9.06
CA PHE A 53 -12.94 14.02 9.28
C PHE A 53 -12.66 12.74 8.50
N PHE A 54 -12.34 12.82 7.20
CA PHE A 54 -12.10 11.68 6.33
C PHE A 54 -10.74 11.00 6.55
N THR A 55 -9.81 11.63 7.25
CA THR A 55 -8.53 11.02 7.66
C THR A 55 -8.56 10.46 9.08
N GLY A 56 -9.71 10.54 9.78
CA GLY A 56 -9.84 10.04 11.14
C GLY A 56 -9.13 10.90 12.19
N ASN A 57 -8.88 12.16 11.89
CA ASN A 57 -8.33 13.13 12.84
C ASN A 57 -9.43 13.76 13.70
N ARG A 58 -9.01 14.44 14.79
CA ARG A 58 -9.95 15.10 15.70
C ARG A 58 -10.64 16.30 15.04
N VAL A 59 -11.98 16.32 15.09
CA VAL A 59 -12.82 17.40 14.58
C VAL A 59 -13.72 17.90 15.72
N LYS A 60 -13.95 19.20 15.81
CA LYS A 60 -14.89 19.78 16.80
C LYS A 60 -16.26 19.14 16.62
N ARG A 61 -16.91 18.75 17.73
CA ARG A 61 -18.19 18.00 17.72
C ARG A 61 -19.25 18.64 16.81
N GLN A 62 -19.39 19.95 16.84
CA GLN A 62 -20.37 20.66 16.00
C GLN A 62 -20.11 20.44 14.50
N TYR A 63 -18.85 20.47 14.04
CA TYR A 63 -18.49 20.22 12.65
C TYR A 63 -18.62 18.74 12.27
N PHE A 64 -18.26 17.85 13.19
CA PHE A 64 -18.43 16.42 13.01
C PHE A 64 -19.89 16.03 12.77
N VAL A 65 -20.80 16.53 13.64
CA VAL A 65 -22.25 16.31 13.53
C VAL A 65 -22.81 16.95 12.24
N GLY A 66 -22.36 18.16 11.90
CA GLY A 66 -22.75 18.84 10.67
C GLY A 66 -22.38 18.05 9.40
N ILE A 67 -21.17 17.52 9.33
CA ILE A 67 -20.72 16.66 8.22
C ILE A 67 -21.61 15.41 8.12
N CYS A 68 -21.83 14.70 9.22
CA CYS A 68 -22.69 13.51 9.22
C CYS A 68 -24.13 13.85 8.77
N LYS A 69 -24.72 14.94 9.26
CA LYS A 69 -26.06 15.40 8.87
C LYS A 69 -26.16 15.74 7.38
N ALA A 70 -25.14 16.42 6.83
CA ALA A 70 -25.08 16.75 5.42
C ALA A 70 -25.02 15.49 4.52
N LEU A 71 -24.35 14.45 5.00
CA LEU A 71 -24.25 13.16 4.32
C LEU A 71 -25.46 12.24 4.58
N GLY A 72 -26.39 12.62 5.46
CA GLY A 72 -27.55 11.78 5.82
C GLY A 72 -27.20 10.60 6.74
N LEU A 73 -26.15 10.76 7.57
CA LEU A 73 -25.64 9.71 8.45
C LEU A 73 -25.88 10.04 9.92
N ASP A 74 -26.11 9.01 10.75
CA ASP A 74 -26.12 9.19 12.20
C ASP A 74 -24.66 9.32 12.72
N TRP A 75 -24.35 10.46 13.31
CA TRP A 75 -23.01 10.74 13.85
C TRP A 75 -22.61 9.75 14.97
N GLN A 76 -23.56 9.14 15.65
CA GLN A 76 -23.31 8.15 16.70
C GLN A 76 -22.69 6.87 16.14
N GLU A 77 -23.10 6.43 14.95
CA GLU A 77 -22.54 5.29 14.24
C GLU A 77 -21.19 5.59 13.60
N ILE A 78 -20.91 6.87 13.32
CA ILE A 78 -19.69 7.29 12.62
C ILE A 78 -18.53 7.53 13.60
N LYS A 79 -18.83 7.95 14.85
CA LYS A 79 -17.79 8.27 15.85
C LYS A 79 -17.00 7.04 16.29
N LYS A 80 -15.72 7.24 16.65
CA LYS A 80 -14.91 6.26 17.34
C LYS A 80 -15.36 6.19 18.81
N LEU A 81 -15.68 4.99 19.32
CA LEU A 81 -15.98 4.77 20.74
C LEU A 81 -14.69 4.95 21.57
N ASN A 82 -14.70 5.88 22.52
CA ASN A 82 -13.63 6.01 23.50
C ASN A 82 -13.84 4.94 24.58
N THR A 83 -13.09 3.85 24.51
CA THR A 83 -12.95 2.92 25.65
C THR A 83 -11.94 3.51 26.63
N THR A 84 -12.43 4.25 27.63
CA THR A 84 -11.71 4.52 28.88
C THR A 84 -12.10 3.43 29.87
N THR A 85 -11.26 2.43 30.01
CA THR A 85 -11.25 1.55 31.18
C THR A 85 -9.81 1.12 31.44
N SER A 86 -9.41 1.18 32.70
CA SER A 86 -8.10 0.89 33.27
C SER A 86 -7.61 -0.55 32.99
N PRO A 87 -6.30 -0.81 33.10
CA PRO A 87 -5.73 -2.09 32.70
C PRO A 87 -6.10 -3.19 33.71
N GLN A 88 -6.98 -4.06 33.34
CA GLN A 88 -7.06 -5.39 33.93
C GLN A 88 -6.45 -6.39 32.95
N THR A 89 -5.41 -7.02 33.43
CA THR A 89 -4.72 -8.17 32.87
C THR A 89 -5.76 -9.26 32.56
N SER A 90 -6.04 -9.48 31.28
CA SER A 90 -6.72 -10.68 30.82
C SER A 90 -5.96 -11.26 29.66
N LEU A 91 -5.67 -12.53 29.76
CA LEU A 91 -5.06 -13.43 28.79
C LEU A 91 -5.62 -13.25 27.38
N PRO A 92 -4.85 -13.52 26.31
CA PRO A 92 -5.35 -13.43 24.95
C PRO A 92 -6.53 -14.39 24.78
N ASN A 93 -7.67 -13.84 24.42
CA ASN A 93 -8.87 -14.61 24.12
C ASN A 93 -8.70 -15.10 22.67
N ASP A 94 -8.24 -16.34 22.53
CA ASP A 94 -8.18 -17.07 21.26
C ASP A 94 -9.63 -17.38 20.79
N ASN A 95 -10.32 -16.35 20.29
CA ASN A 95 -11.58 -16.55 19.59
C ASN A 95 -11.44 -16.06 18.13
N PRO A 96 -11.11 -16.97 17.18
CA PRO A 96 -10.97 -16.64 15.76
C PRO A 96 -12.22 -15.97 15.15
N ILE A 97 -13.39 -16.21 15.73
CA ILE A 97 -14.68 -15.68 15.27
C ILE A 97 -14.78 -14.17 15.49
N ALA A 98 -14.26 -13.65 16.61
CA ALA A 98 -14.30 -12.20 16.90
C ALA A 98 -13.40 -11.36 15.99
N GLU A 99 -12.28 -11.91 15.50
CA GLU A 99 -11.44 -11.26 14.49
C GLU A 99 -12.09 -11.26 13.11
N LEU A 100 -12.85 -12.29 12.77
CA LEU A 100 -13.58 -12.41 11.51
C LEU A 100 -14.76 -11.43 11.43
N GLU A 101 -15.45 -11.18 12.53
CA GLU A 101 -16.52 -10.18 12.61
C GLU A 101 -16.00 -8.74 12.50
N GLN A 102 -14.77 -8.46 12.95
CA GLN A 102 -14.14 -7.15 12.80
C GLN A 102 -13.68 -6.84 11.36
N LEU A 103 -13.50 -7.87 10.53
CA LEU A 103 -13.07 -7.72 9.13
C LEU A 103 -14.22 -7.44 8.17
N ASN A 104 -15.50 -7.49 8.63
CA ASN A 104 -16.69 -7.27 7.79
C ASN A 104 -16.62 -8.04 6.46
N ILE A 105 -16.11 -9.30 6.53
CA ILE A 105 -15.98 -10.18 5.36
C ILE A 105 -17.36 -10.83 5.15
N ASN A 106 -18.29 -10.04 4.63
CA ASN A 106 -19.55 -10.55 4.07
C ASN A 106 -19.33 -11.25 2.70
N HIS A 107 -18.14 -11.81 2.49
CA HIS A 107 -17.80 -12.47 1.24
C HIS A 107 -17.57 -13.95 1.50
N ASN A 108 -18.59 -14.75 1.24
CA ASN A 108 -18.47 -16.21 1.14
C ASN A 108 -17.50 -16.66 0.02
N ASN A 109 -16.76 -15.76 -0.60
CA ASN A 109 -15.86 -16.04 -1.70
C ASN A 109 -14.40 -15.80 -1.28
N PRO A 110 -13.52 -16.84 -1.28
CA PRO A 110 -12.13 -16.72 -0.86
C PRO A 110 -11.23 -16.00 -1.85
N PHE A 111 -11.70 -15.83 -3.08
CA PHE A 111 -10.98 -15.14 -4.14
C PHE A 111 -11.41 -13.68 -4.18
N ILE A 112 -10.87 -12.86 -3.27
CA ILE A 112 -11.21 -11.43 -3.23
C ILE A 112 -10.34 -10.70 -4.25
N PRO A 113 -10.93 -10.17 -5.36
CA PRO A 113 -10.18 -9.41 -6.34
C PRO A 113 -9.72 -8.10 -5.70
N GLN A 114 -8.44 -8.01 -5.41
CA GLN A 114 -7.84 -6.77 -4.91
C GLN A 114 -7.38 -5.93 -6.08
N HIS A 115 -7.70 -4.64 -6.02
CA HIS A 115 -7.16 -3.64 -6.93
C HIS A 115 -5.89 -3.03 -6.34
N GLY A 116 -4.75 -3.18 -7.04
CA GLY A 116 -3.47 -2.66 -6.59
C GLY A 116 -2.62 -3.69 -5.84
N LYS A 117 -1.79 -3.19 -4.92
CA LYS A 117 -0.89 -4.03 -4.12
C LYS A 117 -1.63 -4.79 -3.02
N ILE A 118 -1.09 -5.95 -2.66
CA ILE A 118 -1.58 -6.75 -1.55
C ILE A 118 -0.86 -6.30 -0.26
N ASP A 119 -1.60 -5.65 0.62
CA ASP A 119 -1.07 -5.17 1.91
C ASP A 119 -1.21 -6.23 3.03
N ASP A 120 -2.27 -7.05 2.99
CA ASP A 120 -2.50 -8.11 3.97
C ASP A 120 -1.67 -9.36 3.65
N PRO A 121 -0.78 -9.81 4.58
CA PRO A 121 0.08 -10.97 4.36
C PRO A 121 -0.69 -12.28 4.09
N ARG A 122 -1.93 -12.41 4.58
CA ARG A 122 -2.78 -13.60 4.37
C ARG A 122 -3.15 -13.79 2.90
N PHE A 123 -3.20 -12.70 2.14
CA PHE A 123 -3.52 -12.73 0.71
C PHE A 123 -2.29 -12.73 -0.19
N PHE A 124 -1.10 -12.54 0.36
CA PHE A 124 0.15 -12.63 -0.39
C PHE A 124 0.50 -14.11 -0.65
N PHE A 125 0.91 -14.46 -1.86
CA PHE A 125 1.17 -15.85 -2.25
C PHE A 125 2.23 -15.97 -3.36
N GLY A 126 3.04 -17.02 -3.28
CA GLY A 126 3.80 -17.57 -4.42
C GLY A 126 5.01 -16.74 -4.87
N ARG A 127 5.65 -15.97 -3.97
CA ARG A 127 6.85 -15.17 -4.25
C ARG A 127 7.93 -15.31 -3.18
N GLU A 128 7.90 -16.36 -2.41
CA GLU A 128 8.81 -16.59 -1.29
C GLU A 128 10.26 -16.76 -1.77
N ARG A 129 10.47 -17.33 -2.98
CA ARG A 129 11.79 -17.47 -3.57
C ARG A 129 12.39 -16.13 -3.92
N GLU A 130 11.63 -15.27 -4.59
CA GLU A 130 12.06 -13.94 -5.00
C GLU A 130 12.33 -13.04 -3.80
N ILE A 131 11.47 -13.07 -2.78
CA ILE A 131 11.68 -12.32 -1.53
C ILE A 131 12.96 -12.78 -0.82
N ARG A 132 13.17 -14.07 -0.70
CA ARG A 132 14.38 -14.64 -0.08
C ARG A 132 15.64 -14.18 -0.84
N TRP A 133 15.61 -14.21 -2.16
CA TRP A 133 16.69 -13.74 -2.99
C TRP A 133 16.97 -12.25 -2.79
N VAL A 134 15.91 -11.42 -2.71
CA VAL A 134 16.04 -9.98 -2.43
C VAL A 134 16.75 -9.75 -1.10
N PHE A 135 16.34 -10.42 -0.03
CA PHE A 135 17.00 -10.24 1.26
C PHE A 135 18.44 -10.76 1.27
N GLN A 136 18.75 -11.86 0.58
CA GLN A 136 20.13 -12.32 0.40
C GLN A 136 20.98 -11.21 -0.27
N THR A 137 20.48 -10.62 -1.34
CA THR A 137 21.16 -9.56 -2.10
C THR A 137 21.35 -8.30 -1.25
N LEU A 138 20.30 -7.86 -0.54
CA LEU A 138 20.37 -6.71 0.38
C LEU A 138 21.39 -6.94 1.52
N ASN A 139 21.43 -8.14 2.06
CA ASN A 139 22.36 -8.52 3.14
C ASN A 139 23.82 -8.62 2.66
N CYS A 140 24.04 -8.84 1.35
CA CYS A 140 25.35 -8.70 0.71
C CYS A 140 25.74 -7.24 0.40
N GLY A 141 24.90 -6.26 0.77
CA GLY A 141 25.19 -4.84 0.58
C GLY A 141 24.85 -4.29 -0.81
N SER A 142 24.10 -5.03 -1.64
CA SER A 142 23.64 -4.58 -2.95
C SER A 142 22.18 -4.11 -2.88
N SER A 143 21.82 -3.14 -3.72
CA SER A 143 20.43 -2.76 -3.97
C SER A 143 19.80 -3.69 -5.02
N VAL A 144 18.48 -3.69 -5.13
CA VAL A 144 17.73 -4.62 -5.99
C VAL A 144 16.76 -3.85 -6.88
N ALA A 145 16.61 -4.32 -8.12
CA ALA A 145 15.53 -3.91 -9.01
C ALA A 145 14.60 -5.11 -9.31
N ILE A 146 13.32 -4.95 -8.99
CA ILE A 146 12.27 -5.92 -9.31
C ILE A 146 11.70 -5.55 -10.67
N ILE A 147 12.00 -6.35 -11.67
CA ILE A 147 11.56 -6.14 -13.04
C ILE A 147 10.39 -7.06 -13.37
N GLY A 148 9.43 -6.57 -14.14
CA GLY A 148 8.34 -7.43 -14.61
C GLY A 148 7.16 -6.66 -15.17
N GLU A 149 6.35 -7.34 -15.94
CA GLU A 149 5.19 -6.77 -16.62
C GLU A 149 4.15 -6.18 -15.65
N ARG A 150 3.22 -5.42 -16.18
CA ARG A 150 2.08 -4.91 -15.37
C ARG A 150 1.27 -6.08 -14.82
N ALA A 151 0.74 -5.89 -13.62
CA ALA A 151 -0.10 -6.88 -12.91
C ALA A 151 0.60 -8.20 -12.52
N ILE A 152 1.93 -8.31 -12.68
CA ILE A 152 2.72 -9.49 -12.27
C ILE A 152 2.93 -9.59 -10.75
N GLY A 153 2.62 -8.51 -10.01
CA GLY A 153 2.71 -8.48 -8.54
C GLY A 153 3.90 -7.72 -7.96
N LYS A 154 4.60 -6.85 -8.72
CA LYS A 154 5.76 -6.07 -8.24
C LYS A 154 5.46 -5.28 -6.96
N SER A 155 4.38 -4.49 -6.97
CA SER A 155 3.97 -3.67 -5.81
C SER A 155 3.67 -4.52 -4.57
N SER A 156 3.11 -5.72 -4.76
CA SER A 156 2.85 -6.67 -3.66
C SER A 156 4.13 -7.26 -3.10
N VAL A 157 5.13 -7.54 -3.96
CA VAL A 157 6.46 -7.97 -3.54
C VAL A 157 7.17 -6.86 -2.76
N LEU A 158 7.14 -5.61 -3.25
CA LEU A 158 7.69 -4.47 -2.50
C LEU A 158 7.02 -4.32 -1.12
N GLN A 159 5.70 -4.52 -1.03
CA GLN A 159 4.99 -4.42 0.23
C GLN A 159 5.37 -5.56 1.19
N ALA A 160 5.59 -6.77 0.67
CA ALA A 160 6.09 -7.88 1.48
C ALA A 160 7.51 -7.61 1.99
N ILE A 161 8.41 -7.11 1.14
CA ILE A 161 9.77 -6.72 1.54
C ILE A 161 9.72 -5.61 2.60
N TYR A 162 8.88 -4.59 2.41
CA TYR A 162 8.68 -3.51 3.39
C TYR A 162 8.32 -4.05 4.77
N ARG A 163 7.39 -5.00 4.83
CA ARG A 163 6.89 -5.60 6.06
C ARG A 163 7.93 -6.49 6.73
N GLU A 164 8.69 -7.26 5.94
CA GLU A 164 9.63 -8.26 6.44
C GLU A 164 11.02 -7.69 6.74
N ALA A 165 11.37 -6.52 6.18
CA ALA A 165 12.68 -5.92 6.32
C ALA A 165 13.20 -5.82 7.77
N PRO A 166 12.38 -5.43 8.78
CA PRO A 166 12.84 -5.35 10.16
C PRO A 166 13.33 -6.69 10.75
N HIS A 167 12.87 -7.82 10.18
CA HIS A 167 13.17 -9.17 10.66
C HIS A 167 14.19 -9.92 9.80
N GLN A 168 14.34 -9.55 8.52
CA GLN A 168 15.15 -10.28 7.55
C GLN A 168 16.52 -9.64 7.27
N LEU A 169 16.67 -8.34 7.57
CA LEU A 169 17.94 -7.65 7.36
C LEU A 169 18.90 -7.91 8.51
N HIS A 170 20.14 -8.35 8.18
CA HIS A 170 21.22 -8.55 9.16
C HIS A 170 21.64 -7.23 9.82
N HIS A 171 21.64 -6.14 9.05
CA HIS A 171 21.87 -4.79 9.55
C HIS A 171 20.56 -4.02 9.50
N PRO A 172 19.96 -3.67 10.65
CA PRO A 172 18.68 -2.98 10.71
C PRO A 172 18.68 -1.71 9.88
N ARG A 173 17.64 -1.55 9.06
CA ARG A 173 17.35 -0.35 8.25
C ARG A 173 15.90 0.02 8.41
N GLN A 174 15.62 1.31 8.50
CA GLN A 174 14.25 1.81 8.49
C GLN A 174 13.67 1.66 7.08
N PRO A 175 12.63 0.84 6.87
CA PRO A 175 12.02 0.72 5.56
C PRO A 175 11.13 1.94 5.26
N ILE A 176 11.27 2.49 4.06
CA ILE A 176 10.46 3.60 3.54
C ILE A 176 9.89 3.16 2.20
N TYR A 177 8.57 3.13 2.08
CA TYR A 177 7.89 2.84 0.82
C TYR A 177 7.36 4.13 0.20
N LEU A 178 7.71 4.38 -1.07
CA LEU A 178 7.20 5.48 -1.89
C LEU A 178 6.59 4.91 -3.18
N ASP A 179 5.32 5.20 -3.38
CA ASP A 179 4.64 4.98 -4.66
C ASP A 179 4.75 6.26 -5.49
N LEU A 180 5.56 6.20 -6.53
CA LEU A 180 5.84 7.36 -7.36
C LEU A 180 4.65 7.79 -8.23
N LYS A 181 3.57 7.01 -8.32
CA LYS A 181 2.31 7.49 -8.92
C LYS A 181 1.77 8.73 -8.25
N ASN A 182 2.00 8.86 -6.94
CA ASN A 182 1.51 9.96 -6.12
C ASN A 182 2.52 11.10 -5.97
N VAL A 183 3.64 11.05 -6.70
CA VAL A 183 4.72 12.04 -6.65
C VAL A 183 4.71 12.82 -7.96
N CYS A 184 4.58 14.15 -7.88
CA CYS A 184 4.43 14.99 -9.06
C CYS A 184 5.78 15.29 -9.73
N ASP A 185 6.79 15.65 -8.93
CA ASP A 185 8.11 16.05 -9.39
C ASP A 185 9.21 15.70 -8.36
N GLU A 186 10.44 16.11 -8.64
CA GLU A 186 11.58 15.84 -7.75
C GLU A 186 11.48 16.56 -6.40
N ASN A 187 10.84 17.74 -6.32
CA ASN A 187 10.67 18.45 -5.04
C ASN A 187 9.71 17.68 -4.12
N ASP A 188 8.62 17.21 -4.71
CA ASP A 188 7.64 16.38 -4.03
C ASP A 188 8.26 15.03 -3.59
N PHE A 189 9.13 14.45 -4.44
CA PHE A 189 9.91 13.26 -4.09
C PHE A 189 10.78 13.48 -2.86
N TYR A 190 11.59 14.55 -2.83
CA TYR A 190 12.43 14.85 -1.67
C TYR A 190 11.61 15.18 -0.43
N GLY A 191 10.51 15.92 -0.59
CA GLY A 191 9.57 16.17 0.48
C GLY A 191 9.03 14.89 1.11
N ALA A 192 8.58 13.94 0.28
CA ALA A 192 8.06 12.66 0.72
C ALA A 192 9.14 11.77 1.38
N LEU A 193 10.34 11.72 0.80
CA LEU A 193 11.47 10.97 1.36
C LEU A 193 11.86 11.51 2.73
N CYS A 194 12.13 12.81 2.83
CA CYS A 194 12.56 13.46 4.07
C CYS A 194 11.50 13.35 5.16
N HIS A 195 10.22 13.56 4.83
CA HIS A 195 9.12 13.39 5.77
C HIS A 195 9.07 11.98 6.36
N LYS A 196 9.18 10.95 5.50
CA LYS A 196 9.18 9.54 5.96
C LYS A 196 10.46 9.14 6.70
N ALA A 197 11.58 9.77 6.39
CA ALA A 197 12.84 9.59 7.11
C ALA A 197 12.86 10.31 8.47
N GLY A 198 11.93 11.24 8.72
CA GLY A 198 11.86 12.02 9.95
C GLY A 198 12.87 13.17 10.00
N ILE A 199 13.29 13.71 8.84
CA ILE A 199 14.25 14.81 8.71
C ILE A 199 13.58 16.01 8.01
N GLU A 200 14.21 17.18 8.11
CA GLU A 200 13.79 18.36 7.34
C GLU A 200 13.93 18.14 5.84
N THR A 201 13.06 18.78 5.05
CA THR A 201 13.10 18.67 3.59
C THR A 201 14.34 19.35 3.03
N VAL A 202 15.28 18.57 2.56
CA VAL A 202 16.55 19.00 1.98
C VAL A 202 16.92 18.16 0.76
N LYS A 203 17.85 18.63 -0.07
CA LYS A 203 18.37 17.91 -1.25
C LYS A 203 19.87 18.18 -1.43
N GLY A 204 20.47 17.48 -2.40
CA GLY A 204 21.89 17.60 -2.68
C GLY A 204 22.75 17.19 -1.50
N TYR A 205 23.82 17.91 -1.25
CA TYR A 205 24.76 17.66 -0.15
C TYR A 205 24.09 17.69 1.23
N LEU A 206 23.10 18.56 1.42
CA LEU A 206 22.39 18.63 2.69
C LEU A 206 21.59 17.35 3.02
N LEU A 207 21.08 16.67 1.99
CA LEU A 207 20.42 15.37 2.18
C LEU A 207 21.42 14.29 2.58
N GLU A 208 22.59 14.25 1.92
CA GLU A 208 23.65 13.32 2.26
C GLU A 208 24.06 13.49 3.73
N ARG A 209 24.33 14.72 4.16
CA ARG A 209 24.68 15.05 5.54
C ARG A 209 23.57 14.69 6.53
N ALA A 210 22.31 14.98 6.20
CA ALA A 210 21.18 14.64 7.07
C ALA A 210 21.00 13.13 7.24
N LEU A 211 21.40 12.33 6.25
CA LEU A 211 21.27 10.88 6.27
C LEU A 211 22.50 10.15 6.82
N GLU A 212 23.61 10.81 7.17
CA GLU A 212 24.85 10.17 7.66
C GLU A 212 24.61 9.21 8.84
N SER A 213 23.72 9.59 9.77
CA SER A 213 23.35 8.78 10.93
C SER A 213 22.20 7.79 10.67
N HIS A 214 21.61 7.83 9.49
CA HIS A 214 20.46 7.00 9.15
C HIS A 214 20.88 5.73 8.42
N ARG A 215 20.07 4.71 8.54
CA ARG A 215 20.16 3.47 7.76
C ARG A 215 18.79 3.18 7.19
N LEU A 216 18.57 3.56 5.93
CA LEU A 216 17.28 3.47 5.27
C LEU A 216 17.27 2.33 4.25
N LEU A 217 16.13 1.64 4.13
CA LEU A 217 15.77 0.81 2.99
C LEU A 217 14.66 1.52 2.22
N LEU A 218 14.98 2.12 1.09
CA LEU A 218 14.03 2.87 0.27
C LEU A 218 13.43 1.95 -0.80
N LEU A 219 12.12 1.72 -0.72
CA LEU A 219 11.36 0.95 -1.67
C LEU A 219 10.60 1.91 -2.59
N LEU A 220 10.95 1.90 -3.87
CA LEU A 220 10.37 2.77 -4.90
C LEU A 220 9.49 1.95 -5.84
N ASP A 221 8.21 2.25 -5.85
CA ASP A 221 7.27 1.66 -6.81
C ASP A 221 7.06 2.59 -8.00
N GLU A 222 6.86 2.02 -9.19
CA GLU A 222 6.63 2.74 -10.44
C GLU A 222 7.75 3.73 -10.78
N VAL A 223 9.00 3.27 -10.77
CA VAL A 223 10.17 4.14 -11.06
C VAL A 223 10.17 4.71 -12.47
N GLU A 224 9.34 4.22 -13.37
CA GLU A 224 9.04 4.81 -14.67
C GLU A 224 8.67 6.29 -14.57
N LYS A 225 8.06 6.69 -13.46
CA LYS A 225 7.72 8.08 -13.19
C LYS A 225 8.94 9.00 -13.22
N MET A 226 10.12 8.49 -12.89
CA MET A 226 11.37 9.27 -12.95
C MET A 226 11.86 9.57 -14.37
N THR A 227 11.19 9.07 -15.42
CA THR A 227 11.43 9.44 -16.82
C THR A 227 10.53 10.57 -17.30
N TRP A 228 9.56 11.01 -16.49
CA TRP A 228 8.60 12.04 -16.86
C TRP A 228 9.16 13.44 -16.58
N ASP A 229 8.54 14.44 -17.21
CA ASP A 229 8.84 15.85 -16.93
C ASP A 229 8.70 16.14 -15.42
N GLY A 230 9.63 16.93 -14.89
CA GLY A 230 9.70 17.21 -13.46
C GLY A 230 10.71 16.38 -12.69
N PHE A 231 11.27 15.32 -13.30
CA PHE A 231 12.40 14.56 -12.74
C PHE A 231 13.66 14.74 -13.60
N THR A 232 14.73 15.15 -12.96
CA THR A 232 16.05 15.23 -13.59
C THR A 232 16.87 13.96 -13.32
N ASN A 233 17.90 13.72 -14.12
CA ASN A 233 18.86 12.65 -13.86
C ASN A 233 19.64 12.86 -12.55
N GLN A 234 19.64 14.06 -11.99
CA GLN A 234 20.30 14.38 -10.72
C GLN A 234 19.70 13.61 -9.55
N VAL A 235 18.37 13.41 -9.51
CA VAL A 235 17.70 12.59 -8.48
C VAL A 235 18.26 11.17 -8.46
N ARG A 236 18.36 10.56 -9.66
CA ARG A 236 18.89 9.19 -9.79
C ARG A 236 20.37 9.13 -9.41
N GLY A 237 21.15 10.15 -9.83
CA GLY A 237 22.56 10.28 -9.45
C GLY A 237 22.76 10.41 -7.96
N GLN A 238 21.92 11.20 -7.29
CA GLN A 238 21.96 11.35 -5.82
C GLN A 238 21.57 10.06 -5.11
N LEU A 239 20.51 9.39 -5.54
CA LEU A 239 20.11 8.09 -4.97
C LEU A 239 21.23 7.05 -5.11
N ARG A 240 21.93 7.04 -6.25
CA ARG A 240 23.11 6.21 -6.45
C ARG A 240 24.20 6.52 -5.42
N GLY A 241 24.63 7.77 -5.31
CA GLY A 241 25.68 8.17 -4.38
C GLY A 241 25.36 7.79 -2.92
N LEU A 242 24.08 7.98 -2.51
CA LEU A 242 23.59 7.60 -1.20
C LEU A 242 23.50 6.08 -0.98
N ALA A 243 23.44 5.28 -2.05
CA ALA A 243 23.30 3.81 -1.97
C ALA A 243 24.62 3.07 -2.22
N GLU A 244 25.71 3.78 -2.61
CA GLU A 244 26.98 3.20 -2.97
C GLU A 244 27.87 2.95 -1.75
N GLY A 245 28.55 1.80 -1.70
CA GLY A 245 29.49 1.43 -0.65
C GLY A 245 28.84 0.67 0.53
N ASN A 246 29.71 0.03 1.35
CA ASN A 246 29.26 -0.84 2.44
C ASN A 246 28.51 -0.09 3.55
N ASN A 247 28.96 1.12 3.86
CA ASN A 247 28.35 1.97 4.90
C ASN A 247 27.31 2.94 4.38
N ALA A 248 26.83 2.77 3.14
CA ALA A 248 25.85 3.63 2.55
C ALA A 248 24.62 3.84 3.43
N PRO A 249 24.18 5.10 3.63
CA PRO A 249 22.99 5.40 4.42
C PRO A 249 21.73 4.80 3.79
N LEU A 250 21.74 4.56 2.47
CA LEU A 250 20.60 4.07 1.72
C LEU A 250 20.87 2.68 1.13
N ARG A 251 19.83 1.86 1.06
CA ARG A 251 19.70 0.71 0.14
C ARG A 251 18.40 0.86 -0.60
N LEU A 252 18.39 0.41 -1.85
CA LEU A 252 17.23 0.56 -2.74
C LEU A 252 16.60 -0.78 -3.05
N VAL A 253 15.27 -0.80 -3.08
CA VAL A 253 14.50 -1.82 -3.82
C VAL A 253 13.58 -1.07 -4.75
N VAL A 254 13.82 -1.13 -6.04
CA VAL A 254 13.04 -0.40 -7.04
C VAL A 254 12.20 -1.37 -7.86
N ALA A 255 10.99 -0.98 -8.25
CA ALA A 255 10.14 -1.77 -9.14
C ALA A 255 9.93 -1.07 -10.47
N ALA A 256 10.18 -1.81 -11.57
CA ALA A 256 10.08 -1.32 -12.94
C ALA A 256 9.40 -2.35 -13.87
N CYS A 257 8.77 -1.87 -14.95
CA CYS A 257 8.17 -2.74 -15.97
C CYS A 257 9.19 -3.33 -16.94
N THR A 258 10.32 -2.64 -17.12
CA THR A 258 11.42 -3.04 -18.01
C THR A 258 12.76 -2.93 -17.28
N SER A 259 13.84 -3.49 -17.84
CA SER A 259 15.16 -3.33 -17.26
C SER A 259 15.53 -1.86 -17.07
N LEU A 260 16.29 -1.54 -16.03
CA LEU A 260 16.67 -0.16 -15.73
C LEU A 260 17.51 0.47 -16.86
N ASP A 261 18.30 -0.33 -17.59
CA ASP A 261 19.06 0.14 -18.75
C ASP A 261 18.15 0.53 -19.93
N THR A 262 17.03 -0.14 -20.10
CA THR A 262 16.03 0.21 -21.12
C THR A 262 15.20 1.40 -20.68
N LEU A 263 14.86 1.46 -19.40
CA LEU A 263 14.03 2.52 -18.85
C LEU A 263 14.73 3.88 -18.84
N PHE A 264 16.06 3.90 -18.60
CA PHE A 264 16.87 5.10 -18.51
C PHE A 264 17.95 5.11 -19.61
N PRO A 265 17.58 5.44 -20.89
CA PRO A 265 18.51 5.40 -22.02
C PRO A 265 19.66 6.44 -21.94
N ASP A 266 19.49 7.50 -21.15
CA ASP A 266 20.55 8.45 -20.81
C ASP A 266 21.75 7.79 -20.12
N SER A 267 21.54 6.58 -19.59
CA SER A 267 22.60 5.74 -19.03
C SER A 267 23.54 5.13 -20.06
N GLN A 268 23.20 5.20 -21.36
CA GLN A 268 24.02 4.65 -22.45
C GLN A 268 24.97 5.68 -23.05
N ASP A 269 24.84 6.95 -22.70
CA ASP A 269 25.79 7.98 -23.10
C ASP A 269 27.19 7.66 -22.55
N LYS A 270 28.18 7.55 -23.41
CA LYS A 270 29.55 7.07 -23.11
C LYS A 270 30.25 7.80 -21.96
N ASN A 271 29.72 8.94 -21.53
CA ASN A 271 30.28 9.78 -20.46
C ASN A 271 29.49 9.77 -19.16
N MET A 272 28.33 9.07 -19.08
CA MET A 272 27.53 8.99 -17.85
C MET A 272 27.16 7.54 -17.57
N THR A 273 27.59 7.04 -16.43
CA THR A 273 27.19 5.72 -15.95
C THR A 273 25.72 5.78 -15.53
N SER A 274 24.90 4.82 -15.95
CA SER A 274 23.52 4.70 -15.47
C SER A 274 23.47 4.84 -13.95
N PRO A 275 22.65 5.73 -13.40
CA PRO A 275 22.58 5.95 -11.97
C PRO A 275 22.28 4.69 -11.16
N PHE A 276 21.51 3.76 -11.72
CA PHE A 276 21.18 2.50 -11.05
C PHE A 276 22.01 1.30 -11.51
N LYS A 277 22.75 1.43 -12.62
CA LYS A 277 23.63 0.36 -13.11
C LYS A 277 24.80 0.16 -12.16
N GLY A 278 25.03 -1.08 -11.77
CA GLY A 278 26.12 -1.47 -10.87
C GLY A 278 25.80 -1.33 -9.38
N ILE A 279 24.67 -0.73 -8.98
CA ILE A 279 24.21 -0.74 -7.60
C ILE A 279 22.96 -1.58 -7.39
N CYS A 280 22.09 -1.70 -8.39
CA CYS A 280 20.90 -2.57 -8.35
C CYS A 280 21.16 -3.85 -9.13
N ILE A 281 20.94 -4.99 -8.50
CA ILE A 281 20.90 -6.30 -9.15
C ILE A 281 19.45 -6.56 -9.54
N GLU A 282 19.21 -6.92 -10.81
CA GLU A 282 17.85 -7.12 -11.33
C GLU A 282 17.35 -8.53 -11.04
N GLU A 283 16.12 -8.63 -10.52
CA GLU A 283 15.32 -9.85 -10.42
C GLU A 283 14.06 -9.69 -11.24
N THR A 284 13.85 -10.63 -12.17
CA THR A 284 12.70 -10.60 -13.06
C THR A 284 11.57 -11.47 -12.54
N LEU A 285 10.44 -10.86 -12.20
CA LEU A 285 9.22 -11.58 -11.88
C LEU A 285 8.58 -12.14 -13.16
N LYS A 286 8.42 -13.46 -13.17
CA LYS A 286 7.72 -14.17 -14.25
C LYS A 286 6.29 -14.51 -13.83
N GLN A 287 5.47 -14.88 -14.81
CA GLN A 287 4.18 -15.48 -14.58
C GLN A 287 4.34 -16.72 -13.68
N TRP A 288 3.31 -16.99 -12.90
CA TRP A 288 3.26 -18.24 -12.12
C TRP A 288 3.21 -19.45 -13.06
N ASP A 289 3.95 -20.45 -12.77
CA ASP A 289 3.83 -21.76 -13.44
C ASP A 289 2.54 -22.46 -13.02
N GLU A 290 2.22 -23.55 -13.71
CA GLU A 290 1.02 -24.33 -13.44
C GLU A 290 0.96 -24.81 -11.98
N LYS A 291 2.10 -25.22 -11.42
CA LYS A 291 2.19 -25.72 -10.05
C LYS A 291 1.79 -24.62 -9.05
N ILE A 292 2.37 -23.43 -9.15
CA ILE A 292 2.07 -22.30 -8.28
C ILE A 292 0.60 -21.88 -8.43
N CYS A 293 0.07 -21.87 -9.66
CA CYS A 293 -1.34 -21.57 -9.91
C CYS A 293 -2.27 -22.57 -9.20
N ARG A 294 -1.98 -23.86 -9.28
CA ARG A 294 -2.74 -24.91 -8.59
C ARG A 294 -2.67 -24.79 -7.08
N GLU A 295 -1.48 -24.57 -6.56
CA GLU A 295 -1.26 -24.36 -5.13
C GLU A 295 -2.02 -23.12 -4.62
N PHE A 296 -2.03 -22.02 -5.40
CA PHE A 296 -2.80 -20.83 -5.10
C PHE A 296 -4.31 -21.14 -5.02
N ILE A 297 -4.88 -21.77 -6.04
CA ILE A 297 -6.32 -22.12 -6.06
C ILE A 297 -6.65 -23.00 -4.86
N ALA A 298 -5.86 -24.04 -4.61
CA ALA A 298 -6.04 -24.95 -3.47
C ALA A 298 -5.98 -24.21 -2.13
N SER A 299 -4.98 -23.32 -1.95
CA SER A 299 -4.81 -22.55 -0.71
C SER A 299 -6.02 -21.67 -0.39
N ARG A 300 -6.70 -21.16 -1.41
CA ARG A 300 -7.91 -20.33 -1.24
C ARG A 300 -9.14 -21.17 -0.96
N LEU A 301 -9.33 -22.29 -1.68
CA LEU A 301 -10.48 -23.16 -1.48
C LEU A 301 -10.46 -23.89 -0.12
N HIS A 302 -9.26 -24.13 0.43
CA HIS A 302 -9.06 -24.79 1.73
C HIS A 302 -8.72 -23.81 2.87
N ALA A 303 -8.95 -22.51 2.69
CA ALA A 303 -8.65 -21.54 3.73
C ALA A 303 -9.50 -21.80 4.98
N GLU A 304 -8.87 -21.90 6.16
CA GLU A 304 -9.52 -22.27 7.43
C GLU A 304 -10.70 -21.35 7.77
N TRP A 305 -10.58 -20.07 7.47
CA TRP A 305 -11.65 -19.10 7.70
C TRP A 305 -12.87 -19.30 6.80
N LEU A 306 -12.71 -19.95 5.63
CA LEU A 306 -13.81 -20.29 4.72
C LEU A 306 -14.63 -21.47 5.23
N ILE A 307 -13.98 -22.44 5.87
CA ILE A 307 -14.61 -23.68 6.37
C ILE A 307 -15.68 -23.34 7.42
N LEU A 308 -15.54 -22.24 8.12
CA LEU A 308 -16.48 -21.81 9.18
C LEU A 308 -17.75 -21.13 8.64
N VAL A 309 -17.77 -20.69 7.37
CA VAL A 309 -18.80 -19.76 6.85
C VAL A 309 -19.53 -20.28 5.62
N ALA A 310 -18.97 -21.19 4.83
CA ALA A 310 -19.53 -21.58 3.53
C ALA A 310 -19.58 -23.10 3.31
N LYS A 311 -20.46 -23.53 2.42
CA LYS A 311 -20.42 -24.90 1.87
C LYS A 311 -19.10 -25.10 1.14
N PRO A 312 -18.39 -26.24 1.31
CA PRO A 312 -17.15 -26.51 0.62
C PRO A 312 -17.41 -26.53 -0.91
N VAL A 313 -16.78 -25.62 -1.60
CA VAL A 313 -16.78 -25.56 -3.08
C VAL A 313 -15.48 -26.19 -3.56
N THR A 314 -15.58 -27.07 -4.55
CA THR A 314 -14.43 -27.68 -5.21
C THR A 314 -14.52 -27.41 -6.71
N PHE A 315 -13.47 -26.86 -7.28
CA PHE A 315 -13.38 -26.70 -8.73
C PHE A 315 -13.02 -28.04 -9.37
N THR A 316 -13.62 -28.33 -10.51
CA THR A 316 -13.26 -29.49 -11.32
C THR A 316 -11.87 -29.32 -11.93
N GLU A 317 -11.22 -30.43 -12.28
CA GLU A 317 -9.91 -30.39 -12.93
C GLU A 317 -9.94 -29.63 -14.27
N ALA A 318 -11.04 -29.75 -15.02
CA ALA A 318 -11.24 -29.00 -16.26
C ALA A 318 -11.35 -27.49 -16.02
N GLU A 319 -12.05 -27.07 -14.96
CA GLU A 319 -12.11 -25.64 -14.55
C GLU A 319 -10.75 -25.12 -14.14
N ILE A 320 -10.00 -25.86 -13.30
CA ILE A 320 -8.66 -25.45 -12.86
C ILE A 320 -7.75 -25.28 -14.08
N ALA A 321 -7.70 -26.26 -14.97
CA ALA A 321 -6.90 -26.17 -16.19
C ALA A 321 -7.31 -24.99 -17.09
N GLY A 322 -8.61 -24.75 -17.24
CA GLY A 322 -9.15 -23.61 -17.98
C GLY A 322 -8.76 -22.27 -17.37
N LEU A 323 -8.88 -22.11 -16.04
CA LEU A 323 -8.51 -20.91 -15.32
C LEU A 323 -7.02 -20.59 -15.45
N ILE A 324 -6.16 -21.61 -15.38
CA ILE A 324 -4.71 -21.45 -15.52
C ILE A 324 -4.38 -21.03 -16.96
N ALA A 325 -4.93 -21.73 -17.95
CA ALA A 325 -4.71 -21.41 -19.36
C ALA A 325 -5.16 -19.99 -19.71
N GLU A 326 -6.37 -19.60 -19.29
CA GLU A 326 -6.92 -18.28 -19.55
C GLU A 326 -6.17 -17.17 -18.83
N SER A 327 -5.72 -17.41 -17.57
CA SER A 327 -4.95 -16.41 -16.81
C SER A 327 -3.56 -16.20 -17.38
N GLY A 328 -2.98 -17.19 -18.07
CA GLY A 328 -1.59 -17.17 -18.52
C GLY A 328 -0.60 -17.08 -17.35
N GLY A 329 -1.00 -17.50 -16.14
CA GLY A 329 -0.18 -17.41 -14.92
C GLY A 329 -0.05 -16.01 -14.32
N TYR A 330 -0.84 -15.01 -14.78
CA TYR A 330 -0.87 -13.69 -14.16
C TYR A 330 -1.69 -13.72 -12.87
N PRO A 331 -1.07 -13.41 -11.71
CA PRO A 331 -1.73 -13.56 -10.41
C PRO A 331 -3.05 -12.83 -10.29
N GLN A 332 -3.11 -11.57 -10.73
CA GLN A 332 -4.31 -10.76 -10.66
C GLN A 332 -5.43 -11.31 -11.53
N LYS A 333 -5.10 -11.74 -12.76
CA LYS A 333 -6.09 -12.32 -13.69
C LYS A 333 -6.61 -13.65 -13.17
N LEU A 334 -5.72 -14.51 -12.64
CA LEU A 334 -6.12 -15.79 -12.04
C LEU A 334 -7.09 -15.56 -10.87
N MET A 335 -6.78 -14.62 -9.97
CA MET A 335 -7.65 -14.25 -8.86
C MET A 335 -9.05 -13.82 -9.34
N GLN A 336 -9.12 -12.97 -10.37
CA GLN A 336 -10.40 -12.48 -10.94
C GLN A 336 -11.22 -13.61 -11.55
N LEU A 337 -10.58 -14.49 -12.32
CA LEU A 337 -11.24 -15.65 -12.93
C LEU A 337 -11.76 -16.63 -11.87
N CYS A 338 -10.94 -16.92 -10.85
CA CYS A 338 -11.35 -17.76 -9.73
C CYS A 338 -12.53 -17.16 -8.95
N TYR A 339 -12.51 -15.85 -8.72
CA TYR A 339 -13.63 -15.13 -8.08
C TYR A 339 -14.94 -15.32 -8.85
N GLN A 340 -14.91 -15.14 -10.18
CA GLN A 340 -16.08 -15.30 -11.05
C GLN A 340 -16.58 -16.75 -11.08
N THR A 341 -15.67 -17.70 -11.13
CA THR A 341 -16.01 -19.14 -11.13
C THR A 341 -16.62 -19.53 -9.80
N TYR A 342 -16.01 -19.15 -8.66
CA TYR A 342 -16.55 -19.43 -7.34
C TYR A 342 -17.95 -18.83 -7.13
N ALA A 343 -18.18 -17.63 -7.62
CA ALA A 343 -19.49 -16.98 -7.53
C ALA A 343 -20.62 -17.78 -8.19
N ARG A 344 -20.33 -18.60 -9.20
CA ARG A 344 -21.34 -19.48 -9.85
C ARG A 344 -21.76 -20.65 -8.97
N TYR A 345 -20.96 -21.03 -7.98
CA TYR A 345 -21.26 -22.11 -7.05
C TYR A 345 -22.09 -21.66 -5.84
N ILE A 346 -22.06 -20.36 -5.53
CA ILE A 346 -22.72 -19.81 -4.33
C ILE A 346 -23.98 -19.00 -4.65
N ASN A 347 -24.20 -18.64 -5.93
CA ASN A 347 -25.45 -18.04 -6.43
C ASN A 347 -26.35 -19.12 -7.04
#